data_d2b19f96e16613c404a1dfc707bc2782
#
_entry.id   d2b19f96e16613c404a1dfc707bc2782
#
_cell.length_a   1.000
_cell.length_b   1.000
_cell.length_c   1.000
_cell.angle_alpha   90.00
_cell.angle_beta   90.00
_cell.angle_gamma   90.00
#
_symmetry.space_group_name_H-M   'P 1'
#
loop_
_entity.id
_entity.type
_entity.pdbx_description
1 polymer ?
#
loop_
_entity_poly.entity_id
_entity_poly.type
_entity_poly.pdbx_seq_one_letter_code
_entity_poly.pdbx_strand_id
1 'polypeptide(L)'
;MTNGSTAADRPTVLVPIRVLEGESLPEGVPDLLAAAHVVVLGYHVIPEQTAAGQAQLQFEEEARARLEDVEELFEDAGATVEPRLVFTHEAQKTIDRQIYEHGAVAVLVPDAVPEIETVLVPVRGTVGIDRLTRLVAGLFAGTGATLRLLHVAAPEETDEDADTMLDGVVDRLRDLGVDPGAIETRVTRDEPAMESILAASADTDVVVMGETDPSIATYFFGLPADKVAERFPGPVLVVQRPRPDETEA
;
A
#
# COMPACT_ATOMS: atom_id res chain seq x y z
N MET A 1 28.42 -1.52 12.17
CA MET A 1 27.64 -2.54 12.87
C MET A 1 26.28 -2.52 12.18
N THR A 2 26.09 -3.39 11.22
CA THR A 2 24.83 -3.52 10.46
C THR A 2 23.80 -4.16 11.39
N ASN A 3 22.84 -3.38 11.88
CA ASN A 3 21.62 -3.94 12.47
C ASN A 3 20.84 -4.64 11.35
N GLY A 4 20.98 -5.94 11.27
CA GLY A 4 20.10 -6.74 10.42
C GLY A 4 18.68 -6.67 11.01
N SER A 5 17.79 -5.97 10.33
CA SER A 5 16.34 -6.09 10.55
C SER A 5 16.01 -7.58 10.40
N THR A 6 15.52 -8.20 11.47
CA THR A 6 15.07 -9.59 11.42
C THR A 6 13.81 -9.67 10.57
N ALA A 7 13.60 -10.75 9.83
CA ALA A 7 12.43 -10.97 8.96
C ALA A 7 11.06 -10.75 9.66
N ALA A 8 11.04 -10.72 11.00
CA ALA A 8 9.87 -10.42 11.81
C ALA A 8 9.45 -8.94 11.86
N ASP A 9 10.31 -8.02 11.38
CA ASP A 9 10.05 -6.56 11.42
C ASP A 9 9.63 -5.97 10.06
N ARG A 10 9.64 -6.77 8.99
CA ARG A 10 9.24 -6.30 7.66
C ARG A 10 7.72 -6.15 7.55
N PRO A 11 7.20 -5.02 7.05
CA PRO A 11 5.76 -4.88 6.83
C PRO A 11 5.28 -5.85 5.75
N THR A 12 4.15 -6.52 5.99
CA THR A 12 3.53 -7.40 4.98
C THR A 12 2.66 -6.59 4.06
N VAL A 13 2.94 -6.62 2.75
CA VAL A 13 2.20 -5.92 1.71
C VAL A 13 1.62 -6.92 0.72
N LEU A 14 0.30 -6.84 0.47
CA LEU A 14 -0.37 -7.62 -0.56
C LEU A 14 -0.26 -6.90 -1.92
N VAL A 15 0.17 -7.63 -2.94
CA VAL A 15 0.26 -7.14 -4.32
C VAL A 15 -0.64 -8.01 -5.21
N PRO A 16 -1.87 -7.57 -5.52
CA PRO A 16 -2.78 -8.29 -6.40
C PRO A 16 -2.41 -8.07 -7.87
N ILE A 17 -2.29 -9.15 -8.65
CA ILE A 17 -1.94 -9.14 -10.08
C ILE A 17 -2.85 -10.06 -10.87
N ARG A 18 -3.34 -9.60 -12.03
CA ARG A 18 -4.13 -10.39 -12.98
C ARG A 18 -3.23 -11.19 -13.90
N VAL A 19 -2.79 -12.34 -13.46
CA VAL A 19 -1.72 -13.12 -14.11
C VAL A 19 -2.01 -13.58 -15.54
N LEU A 20 -3.28 -13.67 -15.97
CA LEU A 20 -3.67 -14.11 -17.32
C LEU A 20 -4.17 -12.98 -18.22
N GLU A 21 -4.18 -11.73 -17.76
CA GLU A 21 -4.61 -10.58 -18.56
C GLU A 21 -3.44 -9.81 -19.18
N GLY A 22 -2.22 -10.37 -19.13
CA GLY A 22 -1.01 -9.75 -19.68
C GLY A 22 -0.50 -8.57 -18.85
N GLU A 23 -0.98 -8.43 -17.63
CA GLU A 23 -0.52 -7.42 -16.68
C GLU A 23 0.94 -7.71 -16.32
N SER A 24 1.82 -6.74 -16.56
CA SER A 24 3.22 -6.80 -16.12
C SER A 24 3.38 -5.95 -14.87
N LEU A 25 4.33 -6.33 -14.02
CA LEU A 25 4.67 -5.49 -12.87
C LEU A 25 5.28 -4.17 -13.36
N PRO A 26 4.75 -3.00 -12.95
CA PRO A 26 5.30 -1.72 -13.37
C PRO A 26 6.74 -1.51 -12.88
N GLU A 27 7.50 -0.71 -13.63
CA GLU A 27 8.89 -0.37 -13.31
C GLU A 27 9.01 0.28 -11.92
N GLY A 28 10.02 -0.12 -11.14
CA GLY A 28 10.32 0.40 -9.80
C GLY A 28 9.46 -0.15 -8.66
N VAL A 29 8.37 -0.87 -8.95
CA VAL A 29 7.54 -1.49 -7.89
C VAL A 29 8.32 -2.52 -7.06
N PRO A 30 9.21 -3.35 -7.62
CA PRO A 30 10.05 -4.22 -6.81
C PRO A 30 10.93 -3.44 -5.83
N ASP A 31 11.56 -2.36 -6.28
CA ASP A 31 12.43 -1.52 -5.44
C ASP A 31 11.64 -0.81 -4.33
N LEU A 32 10.41 -0.36 -4.61
CA LEU A 32 9.49 0.21 -3.63
C LEU A 32 9.25 -0.74 -2.45
N LEU A 33 9.16 -2.04 -2.71
CA LEU A 33 8.84 -3.06 -1.71
C LEU A 33 10.06 -3.90 -1.27
N ALA A 34 11.29 -3.50 -1.62
CA ALA A 34 12.52 -4.23 -1.29
C ALA A 34 12.67 -4.54 0.21
N ALA A 35 12.18 -3.66 1.09
CA ALA A 35 12.20 -3.84 2.55
C ALA A 35 10.95 -4.55 3.12
N ALA A 36 10.01 -5.01 2.28
CA ALA A 36 8.77 -5.63 2.68
C ALA A 36 8.83 -7.16 2.70
N HIS A 37 7.83 -7.77 3.35
CA HIS A 37 7.35 -9.11 3.06
C HIS A 37 6.19 -8.97 2.08
N VAL A 38 6.38 -9.44 0.84
CA VAL A 38 5.43 -9.26 -0.26
C VAL A 38 4.60 -10.53 -0.45
N VAL A 39 3.29 -10.43 -0.26
CA VAL A 39 2.36 -11.48 -0.66
C VAL A 39 1.90 -11.17 -2.09
N VAL A 40 2.45 -11.87 -3.08
CA VAL A 40 2.04 -11.70 -4.48
C VAL A 40 0.80 -12.55 -4.74
N LEU A 41 -0.34 -11.89 -4.87
CA LEU A 41 -1.61 -12.55 -5.19
C LEU A 41 -1.85 -12.54 -6.69
N GLY A 42 -1.41 -13.60 -7.38
CA GLY A 42 -1.85 -13.89 -8.74
C GLY A 42 -3.31 -14.36 -8.74
N TYR A 43 -4.18 -13.62 -9.40
CA TYR A 43 -5.58 -14.04 -9.50
C TYR A 43 -6.09 -13.98 -10.94
N HIS A 44 -7.08 -14.84 -11.22
CA HIS A 44 -7.82 -14.82 -12.47
C HIS A 44 -9.32 -14.89 -12.19
N VAL A 45 -10.08 -13.96 -12.78
CA VAL A 45 -11.53 -13.90 -12.64
C VAL A 45 -12.16 -14.83 -13.67
N ILE A 46 -12.91 -15.82 -13.20
CA ILE A 46 -13.57 -16.81 -14.04
C ILE A 46 -15.08 -16.51 -14.17
N PRO A 47 -15.71 -16.81 -15.32
CA PRO A 47 -17.16 -16.67 -15.49
C PRO A 47 -17.95 -17.52 -14.49
N GLU A 48 -19.11 -17.04 -14.04
CA GLU A 48 -19.96 -17.73 -13.04
C GLU A 48 -20.29 -19.18 -13.40
N GLN A 49 -20.39 -19.50 -14.72
CA GLN A 49 -20.72 -20.85 -15.21
C GLN A 49 -19.51 -21.79 -15.23
N THR A 50 -18.29 -21.29 -15.00
CA THR A 50 -17.06 -22.08 -15.03
C THR A 50 -16.70 -22.55 -13.63
N ALA A 51 -16.55 -23.85 -13.42
CA ALA A 51 -16.05 -24.37 -12.15
C ALA A 51 -14.57 -23.98 -11.94
N ALA A 52 -14.22 -23.49 -10.76
CA ALA A 52 -12.85 -23.06 -10.44
C ALA A 52 -11.81 -24.15 -10.73
N GLY A 53 -12.11 -25.43 -10.42
CA GLY A 53 -11.21 -26.56 -10.72
C GLY A 53 -11.00 -26.80 -12.22
N GLN A 54 -11.97 -26.46 -13.08
CA GLN A 54 -11.81 -26.58 -14.53
C GLN A 54 -10.91 -25.46 -15.08
N ALA A 55 -11.09 -24.23 -14.62
CA ALA A 55 -10.22 -23.12 -14.98
C ALA A 55 -8.79 -23.36 -14.50
N GLN A 56 -8.63 -23.88 -13.28
CA GLN A 56 -7.34 -24.25 -12.73
C GLN A 56 -6.63 -25.28 -13.62
N LEU A 57 -7.27 -26.39 -14.00
CA LEU A 57 -6.68 -27.39 -14.87
C LEU A 57 -6.26 -26.85 -16.26
N GLN A 58 -6.95 -25.81 -16.73
CA GLN A 58 -6.69 -25.22 -18.05
C GLN A 58 -5.56 -24.20 -18.05
N PHE A 59 -5.45 -23.39 -16.99
CA PHE A 59 -4.64 -22.18 -16.97
C PHE A 59 -3.57 -22.16 -15.87
N GLU A 60 -3.51 -23.16 -14.96
CA GLU A 60 -2.63 -23.14 -13.81
C GLU A 60 -1.15 -23.05 -14.18
N GLU A 61 -0.73 -23.79 -15.21
CA GLU A 61 0.68 -23.82 -15.62
C GLU A 61 1.14 -22.45 -16.13
N GLU A 62 0.33 -21.80 -16.99
CA GLU A 62 0.62 -20.46 -17.51
C GLU A 62 0.58 -19.40 -16.39
N ALA A 63 -0.45 -19.45 -15.54
CA ALA A 63 -0.60 -18.53 -14.43
C ALA A 63 0.54 -18.66 -13.41
N ARG A 64 1.00 -19.89 -13.14
CA ARG A 64 2.11 -20.16 -12.24
C ARG A 64 3.43 -19.63 -12.79
N ALA A 65 3.72 -19.88 -14.07
CA ALA A 65 4.92 -19.35 -14.71
C ALA A 65 4.98 -17.81 -14.65
N ARG A 66 3.85 -17.14 -14.88
CA ARG A 66 3.78 -15.67 -14.73
C ARG A 66 4.00 -15.20 -13.30
N LEU A 67 3.49 -15.94 -12.33
CA LEU A 67 3.66 -15.62 -10.92
C LEU A 67 5.12 -15.80 -10.49
N GLU A 68 5.81 -16.84 -10.98
CA GLU A 68 7.24 -17.09 -10.77
C GLU A 68 8.10 -15.94 -11.33
N ASP A 69 7.80 -15.43 -12.54
CA ASP A 69 8.47 -14.26 -13.11
C ASP A 69 8.36 -13.03 -12.19
N VAL A 70 7.20 -12.81 -11.58
CA VAL A 70 6.96 -11.69 -10.66
C VAL A 70 7.67 -11.90 -9.31
N GLU A 71 7.66 -13.14 -8.79
CA GLU A 71 8.37 -13.52 -7.57
C GLU A 71 9.87 -13.21 -7.69
N GLU A 72 10.50 -13.63 -8.78
CA GLU A 72 11.92 -13.37 -9.06
C GLU A 72 12.24 -11.86 -9.04
N LEU A 73 11.39 -11.02 -9.63
CA LEU A 73 11.61 -9.56 -9.65
C LEU A 73 11.63 -8.95 -8.23
N PHE A 74 10.74 -9.39 -7.35
CA PHE A 74 10.72 -8.91 -5.96
C PHE A 74 11.88 -9.47 -5.14
N GLU A 75 12.24 -10.74 -5.34
CA GLU A 75 13.39 -11.36 -4.65
C GLU A 75 14.70 -10.70 -5.05
N ASP A 76 14.89 -10.42 -6.35
CA ASP A 76 16.06 -9.72 -6.88
C ASP A 76 16.20 -8.30 -6.31
N ALA A 77 15.09 -7.62 -6.04
CA ALA A 77 15.06 -6.31 -5.36
C ALA A 77 15.34 -6.41 -3.85
N GLY A 78 15.29 -7.62 -3.25
CA GLY A 78 15.58 -7.87 -1.82
C GLY A 78 14.37 -8.05 -0.92
N ALA A 79 13.16 -8.12 -1.47
CA ALA A 79 11.95 -8.45 -0.72
C ALA A 79 11.96 -9.93 -0.29
N THR A 80 11.16 -10.23 0.73
CA THR A 80 10.77 -11.63 1.03
C THR A 80 9.42 -11.87 0.38
N VAL A 81 9.29 -12.93 -0.42
CA VAL A 81 8.09 -13.14 -1.24
C VAL A 81 7.30 -14.37 -0.81
N GLU A 82 5.99 -14.26 -0.85
CA GLU A 82 5.04 -15.36 -0.64
C GLU A 82 4.04 -15.37 -1.82
N PRO A 83 4.21 -16.25 -2.83
CA PRO A 83 3.30 -16.32 -3.97
C PRO A 83 2.00 -17.03 -3.62
N ARG A 84 0.87 -16.51 -4.14
CA ARG A 84 -0.47 -17.09 -4.04
C ARG A 84 -1.16 -17.03 -5.39
N LEU A 85 -1.71 -18.16 -5.83
CA LEU A 85 -2.49 -18.25 -7.08
C LEU A 85 -3.93 -18.63 -6.77
N VAL A 86 -4.90 -17.82 -7.23
CA VAL A 86 -6.31 -18.03 -6.97
C VAL A 86 -7.16 -17.82 -8.23
N PHE A 87 -8.00 -18.80 -8.56
CA PHE A 87 -9.06 -18.68 -9.55
C PHE A 87 -10.37 -18.35 -8.84
N THR A 88 -11.00 -17.22 -9.16
CA THR A 88 -12.12 -16.68 -8.39
C THR A 88 -13.22 -16.10 -9.27
N HIS A 89 -14.46 -16.11 -8.79
CA HIS A 89 -15.57 -15.39 -9.41
C HIS A 89 -15.64 -13.92 -8.93
N GLU A 90 -15.04 -13.62 -7.76
CA GLU A 90 -15.14 -12.31 -7.10
C GLU A 90 -13.78 -11.85 -6.62
N ALA A 91 -13.10 -11.04 -7.47
CA ALA A 91 -11.75 -10.55 -7.18
C ALA A 91 -11.67 -9.84 -5.82
N GLN A 92 -12.61 -8.91 -5.55
CA GLN A 92 -12.60 -8.10 -4.32
C GLN A 92 -12.68 -8.98 -3.06
N LYS A 93 -13.62 -9.89 -2.98
CA LYS A 93 -13.74 -10.80 -1.83
C LYS A 93 -12.51 -11.68 -1.64
N THR A 94 -11.84 -12.02 -2.74
CA THR A 94 -10.60 -12.78 -2.69
C THR A 94 -9.47 -11.93 -2.13
N ILE A 95 -9.31 -10.69 -2.60
CA ILE A 95 -8.31 -9.76 -2.09
C ILE A 95 -8.53 -9.52 -0.58
N ASP A 96 -9.76 -9.18 -0.17
CA ASP A 96 -10.10 -8.95 1.25
C ASP A 96 -9.77 -10.15 2.13
N ARG A 97 -10.07 -11.36 1.65
CA ARG A 97 -9.74 -12.59 2.36
C ARG A 97 -8.22 -12.78 2.47
N GLN A 98 -7.46 -12.53 1.40
CA GLN A 98 -6.01 -12.70 1.41
C GLN A 98 -5.32 -11.66 2.28
N ILE A 99 -5.79 -10.42 2.33
CA ILE A 99 -5.35 -9.41 3.31
C ILE A 99 -5.45 -10.00 4.73
N TYR A 100 -6.61 -10.60 5.03
CA TYR A 100 -6.89 -11.14 6.33
C TYR A 100 -6.04 -12.39 6.66
N GLU A 101 -5.96 -13.34 5.75
CA GLU A 101 -5.25 -14.63 5.92
C GLU A 101 -3.74 -14.44 6.11
N HIS A 102 -3.14 -13.47 5.42
CA HIS A 102 -1.69 -13.21 5.48
C HIS A 102 -1.29 -12.06 6.41
N GLY A 103 -2.24 -11.44 7.10
CA GLY A 103 -1.96 -10.31 7.98
C GLY A 103 -1.37 -9.10 7.26
N ALA A 104 -1.70 -8.90 5.98
CA ALA A 104 -1.19 -7.78 5.23
C ALA A 104 -1.60 -6.46 5.87
N VAL A 105 -0.62 -5.58 6.10
CA VAL A 105 -0.85 -4.25 6.68
C VAL A 105 -1.25 -3.24 5.62
N ALA A 106 -0.91 -3.50 4.36
CA ALA A 106 -1.30 -2.68 3.23
C ALA A 106 -1.53 -3.51 1.96
N VAL A 107 -2.28 -2.93 1.03
CA VAL A 107 -2.42 -3.42 -0.35
C VAL A 107 -1.81 -2.40 -1.28
N LEU A 108 -1.01 -2.87 -2.22
CA LEU A 108 -0.47 -2.03 -3.28
C LEU A 108 -1.45 -1.96 -4.46
N VAL A 109 -1.74 -0.75 -4.91
CA VAL A 109 -2.24 -0.47 -6.26
C VAL A 109 -1.02 -0.10 -7.10
N PRO A 110 -0.55 -0.97 -7.98
CA PRO A 110 0.72 -0.77 -8.67
C PRO A 110 0.59 0.27 -9.79
N ASP A 111 1.61 1.11 -9.91
CA ASP A 111 1.88 1.98 -11.05
C ASP A 111 3.39 2.18 -11.16
N ALA A 112 3.88 2.71 -12.29
CA ALA A 112 5.31 2.91 -12.50
C ALA A 112 5.88 3.98 -11.56
N VAL A 113 7.06 3.70 -11.01
CA VAL A 113 7.80 4.62 -10.13
C VAL A 113 9.30 4.41 -10.30
N PRO A 114 9.92 4.98 -11.35
CA PRO A 114 11.32 4.71 -11.67
C PRO A 114 12.29 5.17 -10.59
N GLU A 115 11.94 6.20 -9.83
CA GLU A 115 12.73 6.73 -8.71
C GLU A 115 11.78 7.26 -7.61
N ILE A 116 12.12 7.04 -6.34
CA ILE A 116 11.31 7.45 -5.19
C ILE A 116 12.06 8.54 -4.43
N GLU A 117 11.73 9.79 -4.71
CA GLU A 117 12.26 10.95 -4.01
C GLU A 117 11.27 11.49 -2.96
N THR A 118 9.97 11.39 -3.23
CA THR A 118 8.92 11.98 -2.39
C THR A 118 7.74 11.06 -2.19
N VAL A 119 7.36 10.85 -0.93
CA VAL A 119 6.23 10.02 -0.51
C VAL A 119 5.17 10.89 0.15
N LEU A 120 3.97 10.94 -0.39
CA LEU A 120 2.83 11.60 0.22
C LEU A 120 2.17 10.69 1.24
N VAL A 121 2.00 11.19 2.45
CA VAL A 121 1.33 10.48 3.55
C VAL A 121 0.17 11.32 4.07
N PRO A 122 -1.05 11.17 3.52
CA PRO A 122 -2.24 11.80 4.08
C PRO A 122 -2.55 11.24 5.45
N VAL A 123 -2.70 12.13 6.43
CA VAL A 123 -3.00 11.77 7.82
C VAL A 123 -4.35 12.34 8.22
N ARG A 124 -5.25 11.50 8.73
CA ARG A 124 -6.56 11.92 9.20
C ARG A 124 -6.96 11.15 10.45
N GLY A 125 -7.16 11.87 11.55
CA GLY A 125 -7.52 11.28 12.84
C GLY A 125 -6.42 10.38 13.41
N THR A 126 -6.73 9.68 14.49
CA THR A 126 -5.76 8.86 15.25
C THR A 126 -5.85 7.36 14.95
N VAL A 127 -6.94 6.90 14.31
CA VAL A 127 -7.16 5.47 14.05
C VAL A 127 -6.24 4.98 12.94
N GLY A 128 -5.46 3.94 13.24
CA GLY A 128 -4.56 3.32 12.27
C GLY A 128 -3.21 4.03 12.09
N ILE A 129 -2.93 5.13 12.80
CA ILE A 129 -1.65 5.86 12.72
C ILE A 129 -0.46 4.94 13.02
N ASP A 130 -0.55 4.08 14.01
CA ASP A 130 0.54 3.17 14.37
C ASP A 130 0.89 2.22 13.21
N ARG A 131 -0.10 1.66 12.52
CA ARG A 131 0.12 0.83 11.32
C ARG A 131 0.71 1.64 10.16
N LEU A 132 0.16 2.83 9.91
CA LEU A 132 0.62 3.75 8.85
C LEU A 132 2.09 4.11 9.08
N THR A 133 2.44 4.57 10.29
CA THR A 133 3.82 4.99 10.62
C THR A 133 4.80 3.83 10.58
N ARG A 134 4.41 2.63 11.03
CA ARG A 134 5.26 1.42 10.93
C ARG A 134 5.49 1.01 9.47
N LEU A 135 4.45 1.05 8.61
CA LEU A 135 4.61 0.77 7.20
C LEU A 135 5.55 1.78 6.54
N VAL A 136 5.30 3.08 6.75
CA VAL A 136 6.10 4.16 6.17
C VAL A 136 7.56 4.06 6.64
N ALA A 137 7.80 3.89 7.93
CA ALA A 137 9.16 3.73 8.45
C ALA A 137 9.81 2.43 7.93
N GLY A 138 9.07 1.32 7.90
CA GLY A 138 9.59 0.03 7.42
C GLY A 138 10.02 0.04 5.96
N LEU A 139 9.36 0.84 5.11
CA LEU A 139 9.69 0.94 3.69
C LEU A 139 10.71 2.06 3.40
N PHE A 140 10.61 3.21 4.09
CA PHE A 140 11.32 4.42 3.67
C PHE A 140 12.39 4.91 4.63
N ALA A 141 12.52 4.35 5.86
CA ALA A 141 13.60 4.76 6.75
C ALA A 141 14.98 4.44 6.13
N GLY A 142 15.81 5.48 6.00
CA GLY A 142 17.16 5.35 5.45
C GLY A 142 17.27 5.29 3.92
N THR A 143 16.16 5.42 3.18
CA THR A 143 16.17 5.46 1.70
C THR A 143 16.59 6.83 1.15
N GLY A 144 16.47 7.90 1.94
CA GLY A 144 16.68 9.28 1.50
C GLY A 144 15.43 9.95 0.94
N ALA A 145 14.32 9.25 0.82
CA ALA A 145 13.05 9.81 0.36
C ALA A 145 12.48 10.83 1.37
N THR A 146 11.87 11.90 0.87
CA THR A 146 11.16 12.90 1.66
C THR A 146 9.74 12.46 1.94
N LEU A 147 9.34 12.41 3.20
CA LEU A 147 7.98 12.09 3.63
C LEU A 147 7.16 13.37 3.79
N ARG A 148 6.15 13.59 2.94
CA ARG A 148 5.21 14.72 3.06
C ARG A 148 3.95 14.28 3.79
N LEU A 149 3.84 14.66 5.06
CA LEU A 149 2.64 14.44 5.86
C LEU A 149 1.62 15.52 5.51
N LEU A 150 0.48 15.13 4.97
CA LEU A 150 -0.62 16.03 4.64
C LEU A 150 -1.79 15.82 5.59
N HIS A 151 -2.15 16.85 6.35
CA HIS A 151 -3.39 16.86 7.12
C HIS A 151 -4.43 17.77 6.48
N VAL A 152 -5.63 17.22 6.25
CA VAL A 152 -6.79 18.01 5.82
C VAL A 152 -7.64 18.26 7.06
N ALA A 153 -7.50 19.45 7.63
CA ALA A 153 -8.16 19.82 8.87
C ALA A 153 -9.68 19.92 8.69
N ALA A 154 -10.42 19.47 9.70
CA ALA A 154 -11.87 19.66 9.75
C ALA A 154 -12.24 21.14 9.98
N PRO A 155 -13.44 21.60 9.57
CA PRO A 155 -13.82 23.01 9.73
C PRO A 155 -13.77 23.52 11.18
N GLU A 156 -14.04 22.63 12.16
CA GLU A 156 -14.02 22.94 13.58
C GLU A 156 -12.64 22.75 14.24
N GLU A 157 -11.67 22.18 13.53
CA GLU A 157 -10.33 21.88 14.03
C GLU A 157 -9.48 23.14 14.07
N THR A 158 -8.82 23.40 15.22
CA THR A 158 -7.91 24.54 15.37
C THR A 158 -6.54 24.25 14.73
N ASP A 159 -5.73 25.28 14.48
CA ASP A 159 -4.36 25.10 14.01
C ASP A 159 -3.52 24.34 15.06
N GLU A 160 -3.73 24.61 16.35
CA GLU A 160 -3.05 23.93 17.44
C GLU A 160 -3.38 22.42 17.49
N ASP A 161 -4.64 22.04 17.20
CA ASP A 161 -5.04 20.63 17.15
C ASP A 161 -4.38 19.92 15.96
N ALA A 162 -4.36 20.57 14.79
CA ALA A 162 -3.74 20.03 13.59
C ALA A 162 -2.22 19.87 13.74
N ASP A 163 -1.55 20.88 14.30
CA ASP A 163 -0.10 20.85 14.57
C ASP A 163 0.22 19.76 15.61
N THR A 164 -0.53 19.68 16.72
CA THR A 164 -0.35 18.64 17.74
C THR A 164 -0.47 17.22 17.16
N MET A 165 -1.42 17.02 16.26
CA MET A 165 -1.62 15.72 15.61
C MET A 165 -0.46 15.38 14.70
N LEU A 166 0.01 16.31 13.87
CA LEU A 166 1.16 16.10 12.98
C LEU A 166 2.46 15.90 13.77
N ASP A 167 2.69 16.68 14.83
CA ASP A 167 3.85 16.50 15.71
C ASP A 167 3.90 15.11 16.32
N GLY A 168 2.74 14.57 16.74
CA GLY A 168 2.66 13.20 17.23
C GLY A 168 3.02 12.15 16.19
N VAL A 169 2.67 12.37 14.91
CA VAL A 169 3.06 11.49 13.80
C VAL A 169 4.55 11.59 13.50
N VAL A 170 5.10 12.81 13.48
CA VAL A 170 6.54 13.07 13.31
C VAL A 170 7.35 12.39 14.40
N ASP A 171 6.95 12.56 15.66
CA ASP A 171 7.61 11.91 16.79
C ASP A 171 7.60 10.39 16.66
N ARG A 172 6.47 9.83 16.25
CA ARG A 172 6.35 8.38 16.04
C ARG A 172 7.25 7.87 14.91
N LEU A 173 7.32 8.58 13.77
CA LEU A 173 8.21 8.22 12.66
C LEU A 173 9.68 8.31 13.07
N ARG A 174 10.04 9.35 13.83
CA ARG A 174 11.40 9.51 14.39
C ARG A 174 11.77 8.35 15.31
N ASP A 175 10.88 7.94 16.21
CA ASP A 175 11.09 6.81 17.11
C ASP A 175 11.26 5.48 16.35
N LEU A 176 10.68 5.38 15.14
CA LEU A 176 10.82 4.26 14.22
C LEU A 176 12.05 4.37 13.29
N GLY A 177 12.88 5.41 13.46
CA GLY A 177 14.17 5.55 12.76
C GLY A 177 14.14 6.39 11.48
N VAL A 178 13.04 7.10 11.21
CA VAL A 178 13.00 8.07 10.10
C VAL A 178 13.77 9.34 10.52
N ASP A 179 14.61 9.85 9.61
CA ASP A 179 15.30 11.12 9.82
C ASP A 179 14.29 12.28 9.88
N PRO A 180 14.22 13.06 10.98
CA PRO A 180 13.35 14.22 11.06
C PRO A 180 13.58 15.25 9.95
N GLY A 181 14.79 15.35 9.41
CA GLY A 181 15.12 16.20 8.29
C GLY A 181 14.51 15.77 6.94
N ALA A 182 14.04 14.52 6.86
CA ALA A 182 13.33 13.97 5.71
C ALA A 182 11.79 14.07 5.84
N ILE A 183 11.26 14.74 6.88
CA ILE A 183 9.82 14.85 7.10
C ILE A 183 9.37 16.30 6.88
N GLU A 184 8.43 16.48 5.96
CA GLU A 184 7.72 17.74 5.72
C GLU A 184 6.27 17.60 6.20
N THR A 185 5.74 18.65 6.86
CA THR A 185 4.34 18.69 7.29
C THR A 185 3.57 19.78 6.56
N ARG A 186 2.32 19.49 6.20
CA ARG A 186 1.41 20.44 5.56
C ARG A 186 -0.01 20.27 6.09
N VAL A 187 -0.65 21.37 6.43
CA VAL A 187 -2.07 21.43 6.76
C VAL A 187 -2.82 22.14 5.63
N THR A 188 -3.94 21.57 5.18
CA THR A 188 -4.88 22.22 4.25
C THR A 188 -6.26 22.32 4.87
N ARG A 189 -7.05 23.30 4.43
CA ARG A 189 -8.40 23.60 4.92
C ARG A 189 -9.31 23.96 3.74
N ASP A 190 -10.60 23.91 3.98
CA ASP A 190 -11.64 24.42 3.08
C ASP A 190 -11.79 23.68 1.74
N GLU A 191 -11.09 22.54 1.56
CA GLU A 191 -11.21 21.69 0.38
C GLU A 191 -11.65 20.27 0.77
N PRO A 192 -12.37 19.56 -0.10
CA PRO A 192 -12.64 18.15 0.10
C PRO A 192 -11.33 17.37 0.22
N ALA A 193 -11.22 16.49 1.21
CA ALA A 193 -9.97 15.77 1.52
C ALA A 193 -9.38 15.06 0.29
N MET A 194 -10.21 14.44 -0.54
CA MET A 194 -9.75 13.75 -1.74
C MET A 194 -9.15 14.71 -2.78
N GLU A 195 -9.71 15.91 -2.94
CA GLU A 195 -9.19 16.91 -3.87
C GLU A 195 -7.84 17.44 -3.39
N SER A 196 -7.70 17.70 -2.08
CA SER A 196 -6.42 18.09 -1.48
C SER A 196 -5.34 17.02 -1.63
N ILE A 197 -5.70 15.73 -1.44
CA ILE A 197 -4.77 14.61 -1.61
C ILE A 197 -4.35 14.47 -3.08
N LEU A 198 -5.29 14.54 -4.02
CA LEU A 198 -5.00 14.48 -5.45
C LEU A 198 -4.13 15.65 -5.92
N ALA A 199 -4.40 16.87 -5.44
CA ALA A 199 -3.57 18.03 -5.75
C ALA A 199 -2.14 17.86 -5.20
N ALA A 200 -2.00 17.31 -3.99
CA ALA A 200 -0.69 17.09 -3.39
C ALA A 200 0.08 15.91 -4.01
N SER A 201 -0.63 14.92 -4.59
CA SER A 201 0.01 13.76 -5.22
C SER A 201 0.65 14.08 -6.58
N ALA A 202 0.29 15.20 -7.20
CA ALA A 202 0.83 15.59 -8.51
C ALA A 202 2.36 15.77 -8.53
N ASP A 203 2.95 16.11 -7.38
CA ASP A 203 4.39 16.35 -7.19
C ASP A 203 5.01 15.29 -6.24
N THR A 204 4.48 14.07 -6.23
CA THR A 204 4.99 12.97 -5.39
C THR A 204 5.02 11.66 -6.17
N ASP A 205 5.93 10.77 -5.79
CA ASP A 205 6.18 9.53 -6.51
C ASP A 205 5.34 8.37 -5.99
N VAL A 206 5.04 8.37 -4.68
CA VAL A 206 4.27 7.32 -4.00
C VAL A 206 3.25 7.95 -3.05
N VAL A 207 2.07 7.36 -2.95
CA VAL A 207 1.07 7.73 -1.93
C VAL A 207 0.88 6.58 -0.96
N VAL A 208 0.98 6.87 0.35
CA VAL A 208 0.69 5.90 1.43
C VAL A 208 -0.46 6.45 2.25
N MET A 209 -1.64 5.86 2.16
CA MET A 209 -2.84 6.35 2.84
C MET A 209 -3.57 5.26 3.63
N GLY A 210 -4.25 5.66 4.70
CA GLY A 210 -5.09 4.76 5.48
C GLY A 210 -6.45 4.49 4.84
N GLU A 211 -7.01 3.31 5.06
CA GLU A 211 -8.38 2.93 4.69
C GLU A 211 -9.46 3.68 5.51
N THR A 212 -9.17 4.84 6.07
CA THR A 212 -10.04 5.53 7.05
C THR A 212 -11.29 6.15 6.46
N ASP A 213 -11.38 6.31 5.15
CA ASP A 213 -12.57 6.81 4.49
C ASP A 213 -13.25 5.67 3.71
N PRO A 214 -14.50 5.28 4.06
CA PRO A 214 -15.24 4.29 3.28
C PRO A 214 -15.37 4.67 1.79
N SER A 215 -15.28 5.96 1.46
CA SER A 215 -15.24 6.45 0.09
C SER A 215 -13.92 6.11 -0.59
N ILE A 216 -12.80 6.06 0.16
CA ILE A 216 -11.48 5.68 -0.34
C ILE A 216 -11.44 4.16 -0.57
N ALA A 217 -11.86 3.35 0.41
CA ALA A 217 -11.90 1.90 0.25
C ALA A 217 -12.82 1.46 -0.89
N THR A 218 -14.03 2.04 -0.99
CA THR A 218 -14.94 1.80 -2.12
C THR A 218 -14.37 2.33 -3.43
N TYR A 219 -13.57 3.37 -3.36
CA TYR A 219 -12.94 4.00 -4.51
C TYR A 219 -11.79 3.18 -5.08
N PHE A 220 -10.95 2.59 -4.23
CA PHE A 220 -9.79 1.79 -4.64
C PHE A 220 -10.15 0.33 -4.91
N PHE A 221 -11.04 -0.25 -4.11
CA PHE A 221 -11.40 -1.67 -4.25
C PHE A 221 -12.71 -1.91 -5.03
N GLY A 222 -13.52 -0.87 -5.26
CA GLY A 222 -14.73 -0.92 -6.10
C GLY A 222 -14.52 -0.44 -7.53
N LEU A 223 -13.36 0.17 -7.85
CA LEU A 223 -12.97 0.54 -9.20
C LEU A 223 -11.91 -0.43 -9.73
N PRO A 224 -11.90 -0.73 -11.04
CA PRO A 224 -10.75 -1.35 -11.68
C PRO A 224 -9.47 -0.56 -11.37
N ALA A 225 -8.34 -1.25 -11.17
CA ALA A 225 -7.04 -0.65 -10.88
C ALA A 225 -6.69 0.49 -11.86
N ASP A 226 -7.09 0.32 -13.14
CA ASP A 226 -6.95 1.33 -14.20
C ASP A 226 -7.53 2.70 -13.83
N LYS A 227 -8.67 2.73 -13.10
CA LYS A 227 -9.32 4.00 -12.71
C LYS A 227 -8.68 4.67 -11.49
N VAL A 228 -7.90 3.94 -10.74
CA VAL A 228 -7.10 4.48 -9.63
C VAL A 228 -5.83 5.10 -10.21
N ALA A 229 -5.13 4.38 -11.09
CA ALA A 229 -3.98 4.86 -11.84
C ALA A 229 -4.29 6.13 -12.66
N GLU A 230 -5.53 6.27 -13.18
CA GLU A 230 -5.96 7.51 -13.85
C GLU A 230 -5.97 8.77 -12.96
N ARG A 231 -5.93 8.62 -11.63
CA ARG A 231 -6.03 9.75 -10.69
C ARG A 231 -4.76 10.06 -9.92
N PHE A 232 -3.94 9.05 -9.66
CA PHE A 232 -2.66 9.21 -8.97
C PHE A 232 -1.53 8.95 -9.95
N PRO A 233 -0.50 9.80 -10.00
CA PRO A 233 0.60 9.67 -10.96
C PRO A 233 1.63 8.60 -10.59
N GLY A 234 1.36 7.76 -9.61
CA GLY A 234 2.25 6.70 -9.13
C GLY A 234 1.54 5.68 -8.25
N PRO A 235 2.28 4.70 -7.71
CA PRO A 235 1.72 3.63 -6.90
C PRO A 235 1.09 4.15 -5.60
N VAL A 236 0.02 3.46 -5.18
CA VAL A 236 -0.69 3.78 -3.94
C VAL A 236 -0.66 2.58 -3.00
N LEU A 237 -0.15 2.79 -1.79
CA LEU A 237 -0.22 1.84 -0.68
C LEU A 237 -1.42 2.18 0.21
N VAL A 238 -2.40 1.29 0.26
CA VAL A 238 -3.61 1.45 1.09
C VAL A 238 -3.45 0.65 2.37
N VAL A 239 -3.22 1.35 3.48
CA VAL A 239 -3.03 0.77 4.81
C VAL A 239 -4.35 0.29 5.37
N GLN A 240 -4.41 -0.96 5.73
CA GLN A 240 -5.60 -1.63 6.24
C GLN A 240 -5.88 -1.27 7.71
N ARG A 241 -7.15 -1.26 8.09
CA ARG A 241 -7.54 -1.06 9.51
C ARG A 241 -7.03 -2.19 10.39
N PRO A 242 -6.69 -1.90 11.67
CA PRO A 242 -6.45 -2.95 12.65
C PRO A 242 -7.67 -3.87 12.75
N ARG A 243 -7.42 -5.15 12.97
CA ARG A 243 -8.50 -6.11 13.22
C ARG A 243 -9.12 -5.86 14.59
N PRO A 244 -10.41 -6.20 14.80
CA PRO A 244 -11.03 -6.10 16.12
C PRO A 244 -10.29 -6.88 17.20
N ASP A 245 -9.69 -8.02 16.85
CA ASP A 245 -8.88 -8.87 17.72
C ASP A 245 -7.48 -8.31 18.03
N GLU A 246 -6.95 -7.43 17.20
CA GLU A 246 -5.66 -6.74 17.43
C GLU A 246 -5.80 -5.47 18.30
N THR A 247 -7.03 -4.99 18.50
CA THR A 247 -7.29 -3.75 19.27
C THR A 247 -7.38 -4.03 20.77
N GLU A 248 -7.48 -5.29 21.19
CA GLU A 248 -7.62 -5.71 22.60
C GLU A 248 -6.31 -6.19 23.27
N ALA A 249 -5.18 -6.10 22.58
CA ALA A 249 -3.86 -6.50 23.09
C ALA A 249 -2.99 -5.26 23.37
#